data_c09343274a1044eeb92822b07344e5b9
#
_entry.id   c09343274a1044eeb92822b07344e5b9
#
_cell.length_a   1.000
_cell.length_b   1.000
_cell.length_c   1.000
_cell.angle_alpha   90.00
_cell.angle_beta   90.00
_cell.angle_gamma   90.00
#
_symmetry.space_group_name_H-M   'P 1'
#
loop_
_entity.id
_entity.type
_entity.pdbx_description
1 polymer ?
#
loop_
_entity_poly.entity_id
_entity_poly.type
_entity_poly.pdbx_seq_one_letter_code
_entity_poly.pdbx_strand_id
1 'polypeptide(L)'
;MNGFTLLIGSAVIFLIAYVVYGSWLAKQWGIDPKRKTPAETQKDGIDYLPTKPAVLLGHHFSSIAGAGPIVGPITAAVFGWVPVTLWIIVGSVFFGGVHDYGSLVASLRHKGKSIGQIIEANIGERAKILFAIFAWITLLVVIAAFANIVAATFVANPSAGTSSLLFILLAVAFGLLVYRTGISLFLGTVLGLIGMAAAFYIGHIFPIVLSKDMWLLIMMGYIFVASIAPVWILLQPR
;
A
#
# COMPACT_ATOMS: atom_id res chain seq x y z
N MET A 1 27.62 -8.15 13.08
CA MET A 1 26.75 -6.97 13.29
C MET A 1 25.44 -7.49 13.85
N ASN A 2 24.89 -6.90 14.91
CA ASN A 2 23.60 -7.38 15.44
C ASN A 2 22.45 -6.69 14.69
N GLY A 3 21.24 -7.29 14.74
CA GLY A 3 20.08 -6.77 14.01
C GLY A 3 19.67 -5.34 14.43
N PHE A 4 19.93 -4.97 15.69
CA PHE A 4 19.64 -3.63 16.21
C PHE A 4 20.52 -2.55 15.55
N THR A 5 21.83 -2.83 15.42
CA THR A 5 22.76 -1.90 14.73
C THR A 5 22.36 -1.72 13.26
N LEU A 6 21.91 -2.79 12.61
CA LEU A 6 21.46 -2.76 11.24
C LEU A 6 20.18 -1.93 11.09
N LEU A 7 19.23 -2.12 12.00
CA LEU A 7 17.97 -1.37 12.03
C LEU A 7 18.21 0.14 12.22
N ILE A 8 18.97 0.50 13.24
CA ILE A 8 19.26 1.91 13.55
C ILE A 8 20.08 2.56 12.44
N GLY A 9 21.11 1.87 11.92
CA GLY A 9 21.93 2.36 10.82
C GLY A 9 21.10 2.63 9.57
N SER A 10 20.22 1.70 9.19
CA SER A 10 19.33 1.88 8.05
C SER A 10 18.34 3.03 8.26
N ALA A 11 17.76 3.16 9.46
CA ALA A 11 16.86 4.25 9.78
C ALA A 11 17.54 5.62 9.67
N VAL A 12 18.77 5.76 10.16
CA VAL A 12 19.56 6.99 10.05
C VAL A 12 19.85 7.31 8.59
N ILE A 13 20.25 6.31 7.77
CA ILE A 13 20.49 6.51 6.34
C ILE A 13 19.23 6.98 5.63
N PHE A 14 18.07 6.38 5.92
CA PHE A 14 16.80 6.81 5.33
C PHE A 14 16.40 8.22 5.73
N LEU A 15 16.62 8.61 6.98
CA LEU A 15 16.37 9.99 7.45
C LEU A 15 17.28 11.00 6.72
N ILE A 16 18.55 10.69 6.59
CA ILE A 16 19.50 11.52 5.83
C ILE A 16 19.08 11.60 4.36
N ALA A 17 18.75 10.48 3.74
CA ALA A 17 18.28 10.45 2.36
C ALA A 17 16.99 11.27 2.18
N TYR A 18 16.05 11.17 3.11
CA TYR A 18 14.82 11.96 3.08
C TYR A 18 15.11 13.46 3.14
N VAL A 19 15.94 13.90 4.09
CA VAL A 19 16.24 15.33 4.27
C VAL A 19 17.13 15.88 3.16
N VAL A 20 18.19 15.18 2.79
CA VAL A 20 19.19 15.69 1.82
C VAL A 20 18.78 15.39 0.39
N TYR A 21 18.60 14.11 0.08
CA TYR A 21 18.31 13.69 -1.30
C TYR A 21 16.89 14.04 -1.73
N GLY A 22 15.91 13.86 -0.86
CA GLY A 22 14.52 14.27 -1.12
C GLY A 22 14.39 15.78 -1.35
N SER A 23 15.08 16.59 -0.56
CA SER A 23 15.10 18.06 -0.74
C SER A 23 15.81 18.46 -2.05
N TRP A 24 16.87 17.77 -2.41
CA TRP A 24 17.57 17.97 -3.69
C TRP A 24 16.64 17.64 -4.87
N LEU A 25 15.96 16.48 -4.85
CA LEU A 25 14.98 16.11 -5.86
C LEU A 25 13.85 17.13 -5.98
N ALA A 26 13.32 17.61 -4.85
CA ALA A 26 12.26 18.62 -4.83
C ALA A 26 12.71 19.90 -5.55
N LYS A 27 13.96 20.34 -5.33
CA LYS A 27 14.54 21.50 -6.02
C LYS A 27 14.71 21.23 -7.52
N GLN A 28 15.26 20.07 -7.89
CA GLN A 28 15.46 19.69 -9.31
C GLN A 28 14.14 19.66 -10.08
N TRP A 29 13.09 19.18 -9.45
CA TRP A 29 11.77 19.12 -10.07
C TRP A 29 10.94 20.38 -9.90
N GLY A 30 11.48 21.44 -9.29
CA GLY A 30 10.81 22.72 -9.14
C GLY A 30 9.49 22.60 -8.35
N ILE A 31 9.53 21.88 -7.24
CA ILE A 31 8.37 21.74 -6.35
C ILE A 31 8.17 23.06 -5.60
N ASP A 32 6.99 23.65 -5.74
CA ASP A 32 6.57 24.81 -4.97
C ASP A 32 5.59 24.38 -3.87
N PRO A 33 6.01 24.44 -2.58
CA PRO A 33 5.13 24.08 -1.46
C PRO A 33 3.90 24.97 -1.31
N LYS A 34 3.91 26.17 -1.92
CA LYS A 34 2.78 27.12 -1.87
C LYS A 34 1.74 26.85 -2.95
N ARG A 35 2.07 26.03 -3.93
CA ARG A 35 1.15 25.69 -5.01
C ARG A 35 0.01 24.83 -4.48
N LYS A 36 -1.23 25.29 -4.70
CA LYS A 36 -2.43 24.52 -4.33
C LYS A 36 -2.50 23.21 -5.13
N THR A 37 -2.87 22.16 -4.46
CA THR A 37 -3.04 20.84 -5.05
C THR A 37 -4.33 20.74 -5.87
N PRO A 38 -4.44 19.78 -6.80
CA PRO A 38 -5.70 19.55 -7.52
C PRO A 38 -6.89 19.27 -6.59
N ALA A 39 -6.68 18.63 -5.45
CA ALA A 39 -7.72 18.37 -4.47
C ALA A 39 -8.30 19.66 -3.85
N GLU A 40 -7.52 20.75 -3.81
CA GLU A 40 -8.01 22.06 -3.36
C GLU A 40 -8.63 22.88 -4.49
N THR A 41 -8.03 22.83 -5.70
CA THR A 41 -8.44 23.67 -6.83
C THR A 41 -9.62 23.12 -7.61
N GLN A 42 -9.84 21.80 -7.57
CA GLN A 42 -10.88 21.07 -8.30
C GLN A 42 -11.80 20.30 -7.36
N LYS A 43 -11.90 20.73 -6.10
CA LYS A 43 -12.71 20.06 -5.07
C LYS A 43 -14.15 19.84 -5.57
N ASP A 44 -14.53 18.56 -5.71
CA ASP A 44 -15.88 18.13 -6.14
C ASP A 44 -16.62 17.30 -5.08
N GLY A 45 -15.91 16.91 -4.01
CA GLY A 45 -16.48 16.09 -2.93
C GLY A 45 -16.55 14.59 -3.25
N ILE A 46 -16.08 14.15 -4.41
CA ILE A 46 -16.09 12.76 -4.86
C ILE A 46 -14.66 12.30 -5.17
N ASP A 47 -14.04 12.85 -6.21
CA ASP A 47 -12.71 12.48 -6.68
C ASP A 47 -11.60 13.36 -6.09
N TYR A 48 -11.91 14.64 -5.86
CA TYR A 48 -10.99 15.64 -5.35
C TYR A 48 -11.35 16.04 -3.92
N LEU A 49 -10.78 15.31 -2.97
CA LEU A 49 -11.01 15.51 -1.53
C LEU A 49 -9.71 15.94 -0.83
N PRO A 50 -9.64 17.19 -0.32
CA PRO A 50 -8.52 17.58 0.54
C PRO A 50 -8.47 16.68 1.78
N THR A 51 -7.35 16.00 1.98
CA THR A 51 -7.18 15.03 3.07
C THR A 51 -6.00 15.44 3.95
N LYS A 52 -6.08 15.16 5.26
CA LYS A 52 -4.99 15.46 6.20
C LYS A 52 -3.71 14.70 5.83
N PRO A 53 -2.51 15.34 5.89
CA PRO A 53 -1.25 14.70 5.51
C PRO A 53 -0.97 13.37 6.19
N ALA A 54 -1.28 13.24 7.49
CA ALA A 54 -1.09 12.00 8.23
C ALA A 54 -1.94 10.84 7.69
N VAL A 55 -3.17 11.12 7.23
CA VAL A 55 -4.05 10.12 6.62
C VAL A 55 -3.53 9.71 5.25
N LEU A 56 -3.06 10.67 4.44
CA LEU A 56 -2.44 10.38 3.14
C LEU A 56 -1.18 9.54 3.30
N LEU A 57 -0.32 9.86 4.28
CA LEU A 57 0.87 9.08 4.58
C LEU A 57 0.53 7.64 4.97
N GLY A 58 -0.45 7.47 5.85
CA GLY A 58 -0.91 6.13 6.26
C GLY A 58 -1.47 5.33 5.10
N HIS A 59 -2.26 5.94 4.23
CA HIS A 59 -2.80 5.30 3.03
C HIS A 59 -1.69 4.93 2.04
N HIS A 60 -0.75 5.83 1.78
CA HIS A 60 0.39 5.57 0.91
C HIS A 60 1.26 4.43 1.45
N PHE A 61 1.58 4.45 2.75
CA PHE A 61 2.31 3.38 3.41
C PHE A 61 1.61 2.03 3.29
N SER A 62 0.31 1.96 3.59
CA SER A 62 -0.46 0.71 3.49
C SER A 62 -0.57 0.16 2.07
N SER A 63 -0.53 1.03 1.06
CA SER A 63 -0.55 0.64 -0.35
C SER A 63 0.78 0.00 -0.79
N ILE A 64 1.91 0.44 -0.20
CA ILE A 64 3.25 -0.10 -0.49
C ILE A 64 3.54 -1.34 0.36
N ALA A 65 3.14 -1.36 1.63
CA ALA A 65 3.45 -2.41 2.61
C ALA A 65 2.64 -3.69 2.37
N GLY A 66 2.72 -4.24 1.15
CA GLY A 66 2.13 -5.52 0.79
C GLY A 66 3.06 -6.71 1.06
N ALA A 67 2.73 -7.88 0.50
CA ALA A 67 3.51 -9.10 0.66
C ALA A 67 4.93 -8.98 0.07
N GLY A 68 5.12 -8.25 -1.02
CA GLY A 68 6.41 -8.08 -1.69
C GLY A 68 7.52 -7.55 -0.79
N PRO A 69 7.35 -6.40 -0.11
CA PRO A 69 8.33 -5.84 0.82
C PRO A 69 8.66 -6.72 2.02
N ILE A 70 7.82 -7.67 2.37
CA ILE A 70 8.05 -8.61 3.46
C ILE A 70 8.74 -9.88 2.94
N VAL A 71 8.16 -10.53 1.94
CA VAL A 71 8.63 -11.81 1.41
C VAL A 71 9.91 -11.65 0.59
N GLY A 72 10.05 -10.55 -0.16
CA GLY A 72 11.21 -10.27 -0.98
C GLY A 72 12.53 -10.30 -0.22
N PRO A 73 12.70 -9.50 0.84
CA PRO A 73 13.90 -9.54 1.67
C PRO A 73 14.16 -10.89 2.34
N ILE A 74 13.11 -11.59 2.79
CA ILE A 74 13.23 -12.91 3.42
C ILE A 74 13.77 -13.92 2.41
N THR A 75 13.22 -13.98 1.21
CA THR A 75 13.70 -14.90 0.16
C THR A 75 15.08 -14.50 -0.36
N ALA A 76 15.37 -13.22 -0.47
CA ALA A 76 16.67 -12.74 -0.89
C ALA A 76 17.79 -12.98 0.17
N ALA A 77 17.43 -13.21 1.44
CA ALA A 77 18.39 -13.52 2.49
C ALA A 77 19.23 -14.79 2.22
N VAL A 78 18.77 -15.66 1.30
CA VAL A 78 19.57 -16.79 0.78
C VAL A 78 20.91 -16.34 0.19
N PHE A 79 20.97 -15.14 -0.39
CA PHE A 79 22.19 -14.56 -0.95
C PHE A 79 23.08 -13.88 0.11
N GLY A 80 22.66 -13.91 1.37
CA GLY A 80 23.35 -13.28 2.49
C GLY A 80 22.73 -11.93 2.88
N TRP A 81 22.90 -11.56 4.14
CA TRP A 81 22.29 -10.34 4.70
C TRP A 81 22.88 -9.04 4.15
N VAL A 82 24.17 -9.03 3.77
CA VAL A 82 24.84 -7.81 3.26
C VAL A 82 24.28 -7.38 1.91
N PRO A 83 24.22 -8.23 0.86
CA PRO A 83 23.64 -7.86 -0.42
C PRO A 83 22.18 -7.38 -0.29
N VAL A 84 21.39 -8.07 0.54
CA VAL A 84 19.98 -7.72 0.78
C VAL A 84 19.86 -6.35 1.43
N THR A 85 20.63 -6.08 2.48
CA THR A 85 20.61 -4.79 3.16
C THR A 85 21.04 -3.65 2.24
N LEU A 86 22.11 -3.84 1.48
CA LEU A 86 22.57 -2.84 0.51
C LEU A 86 21.51 -2.58 -0.55
N TRP A 87 20.87 -3.63 -1.08
CA TRP A 87 19.80 -3.48 -2.06
C TRP A 87 18.58 -2.76 -1.47
N ILE A 88 18.17 -3.09 -0.24
CA ILE A 88 17.07 -2.39 0.43
C ILE A 88 17.39 -0.90 0.57
N ILE A 89 18.58 -0.54 1.06
CA ILE A 89 18.94 0.86 1.28
C ILE A 89 19.04 1.61 -0.06
N VAL A 90 19.86 1.11 -0.99
CA VAL A 90 20.10 1.76 -2.26
C VAL A 90 18.85 1.74 -3.14
N GLY A 91 18.19 0.59 -3.21
CA GLY A 91 16.97 0.41 -4.00
C GLY A 91 15.82 1.29 -3.52
N SER A 92 15.61 1.38 -2.20
CA SER A 92 14.55 2.23 -1.66
C SER A 92 14.80 3.71 -1.88
N VAL A 93 16.06 4.17 -1.78
CA VAL A 93 16.38 5.60 -1.94
C VAL A 93 16.41 6.01 -3.41
N PHE A 94 17.16 5.28 -4.24
CA PHE A 94 17.46 5.73 -5.60
C PHE A 94 16.49 5.20 -6.66
N PHE A 95 15.78 4.12 -6.40
CA PHE A 95 14.79 3.58 -7.33
C PHE A 95 13.36 3.79 -6.81
N GLY A 96 13.00 3.17 -5.67
CA GLY A 96 11.64 3.26 -5.13
C GLY A 96 11.21 4.69 -4.81
N GLY A 97 11.99 5.39 -3.99
CA GLY A 97 11.68 6.77 -3.58
C GLY A 97 11.61 7.75 -4.75
N VAL A 98 12.53 7.64 -5.71
CA VAL A 98 12.52 8.49 -6.92
C VAL A 98 11.32 8.18 -7.79
N HIS A 99 11.02 6.89 -8.01
CA HIS A 99 9.87 6.47 -8.80
C HIS A 99 8.54 6.96 -8.20
N ASP A 100 8.35 6.72 -6.90
CA ASP A 100 7.09 7.06 -6.24
C ASP A 100 6.90 8.58 -6.14
N TYR A 101 7.96 9.29 -5.76
CA TYR A 101 7.91 10.74 -5.68
C TYR A 101 7.73 11.37 -7.07
N GLY A 102 8.43 10.86 -8.09
CA GLY A 102 8.28 11.30 -9.47
C GLY A 102 6.88 11.08 -10.01
N SER A 103 6.30 9.92 -9.76
CA SER A 103 4.93 9.58 -10.15
C SER A 103 3.90 10.50 -9.49
N LEU A 104 4.09 10.79 -8.19
CA LEU A 104 3.23 11.71 -7.45
C LEU A 104 3.32 13.13 -8.02
N VAL A 105 4.53 13.64 -8.25
CA VAL A 105 4.75 14.98 -8.83
C VAL A 105 4.17 15.08 -10.24
N ALA A 106 4.36 14.06 -11.08
CA ALA A 106 3.78 14.00 -12.41
C ALA A 106 2.25 14.02 -12.36
N SER A 107 1.66 13.24 -11.46
CA SER A 107 0.20 13.24 -11.25
C SER A 107 -0.32 14.60 -10.81
N LEU A 108 0.31 15.23 -9.82
CA LEU A 108 -0.08 16.56 -9.34
C LEU A 108 -0.01 17.62 -10.46
N ARG A 109 1.01 17.58 -11.32
CA ARG A 109 1.16 18.48 -12.47
C ARG A 109 0.09 18.26 -13.55
N HIS A 110 -0.41 17.04 -13.66
CA HIS A 110 -1.46 16.64 -14.60
C HIS A 110 -2.84 16.56 -13.93
N LYS A 111 -3.10 17.39 -12.93
CA LYS A 111 -4.41 17.52 -12.28
C LYS A 111 -4.89 16.23 -11.57
N GLY A 112 -3.97 15.47 -10.97
CA GLY A 112 -4.29 14.22 -10.29
C GLY A 112 -4.58 13.04 -11.22
N LYS A 113 -4.18 13.11 -12.48
CA LYS A 113 -4.41 12.05 -13.46
C LYS A 113 -3.51 10.82 -13.22
N SER A 114 -4.01 9.65 -13.67
CA SER A 114 -3.25 8.40 -13.63
C SER A 114 -2.08 8.41 -14.61
N ILE A 115 -1.10 7.53 -14.40
CA ILE A 115 0.08 7.39 -15.27
C ILE A 115 -0.31 7.13 -16.73
N GLY A 116 -1.35 6.31 -16.98
CA GLY A 116 -1.84 6.06 -18.34
C GLY A 116 -2.30 7.35 -19.06
N GLN A 117 -2.98 8.23 -18.34
CA GLN A 117 -3.42 9.52 -18.88
C GLN A 117 -2.24 10.50 -19.05
N ILE A 118 -1.22 10.42 -18.20
CA ILE A 118 0.00 11.21 -18.33
C ILE A 118 0.80 10.76 -19.56
N ILE A 119 0.90 9.46 -19.80
CA ILE A 119 1.52 8.88 -21.01
C ILE A 119 0.78 9.34 -22.27
N GLU A 120 -0.56 9.31 -22.26
CA GLU A 120 -1.37 9.82 -23.37
C GLU A 120 -1.06 11.29 -23.69
N ALA A 121 -1.00 12.13 -22.66
CA ALA A 121 -0.79 13.56 -22.82
C ALA A 121 0.64 13.91 -23.33
N ASN A 122 1.64 13.08 -23.06
CA ASN A 122 3.04 13.38 -23.39
C ASN A 122 3.57 12.57 -24.58
N ILE A 123 3.04 11.37 -24.82
CA ILE A 123 3.54 10.45 -25.85
C ILE A 123 2.46 10.14 -26.90
N GLY A 124 1.19 10.02 -26.46
CA GLY A 124 0.05 9.77 -27.31
C GLY A 124 -0.76 8.52 -26.97
N GLU A 125 -1.89 8.36 -27.64
CA GLU A 125 -2.90 7.34 -27.35
C GLU A 125 -2.36 5.90 -27.49
N ARG A 126 -1.55 5.63 -28.51
CA ARG A 126 -0.96 4.29 -28.72
C ARG A 126 -0.11 3.86 -27.54
N ALA A 127 0.69 4.77 -26.99
CA ALA A 127 1.52 4.50 -25.82
C ALA A 127 0.68 4.23 -24.57
N LYS A 128 -0.43 4.94 -24.37
CA LYS A 128 -1.40 4.67 -23.31
C LYS A 128 -1.99 3.26 -23.43
N ILE A 129 -2.41 2.84 -24.63
CA ILE A 129 -2.98 1.51 -24.83
C ILE A 129 -1.94 0.43 -24.53
N LEU A 130 -0.72 0.55 -25.05
CA LEU A 130 0.36 -0.40 -24.76
C LEU A 130 0.67 -0.45 -23.26
N PHE A 131 0.74 0.69 -22.61
CA PHE A 131 0.93 0.74 -21.15
C PHE A 131 -0.24 0.09 -20.39
N ALA A 132 -1.48 0.32 -20.81
CA ALA A 132 -2.65 -0.28 -20.17
C ALA A 132 -2.63 -1.81 -20.29
N ILE A 133 -2.29 -2.36 -21.45
CA ILE A 133 -2.14 -3.80 -21.67
C ILE A 133 -1.01 -4.36 -20.78
N PHE A 134 0.14 -3.72 -20.77
CA PHE A 134 1.27 -4.10 -19.93
C PHE A 134 0.89 -4.09 -18.43
N ALA A 135 0.28 -3.02 -17.96
CA ALA A 135 -0.16 -2.88 -16.58
C ALA A 135 -1.20 -3.95 -16.21
N TRP A 136 -2.15 -4.23 -17.09
CA TRP A 136 -3.17 -5.24 -16.87
C TRP A 136 -2.56 -6.65 -16.71
N ILE A 137 -1.68 -7.05 -17.65
CA ILE A 137 -0.99 -8.35 -17.57
C ILE A 137 -0.12 -8.43 -16.30
N THR A 138 0.62 -7.36 -15.99
CA THR A 138 1.46 -7.30 -14.79
C THR A 138 0.62 -7.46 -13.52
N LEU A 139 -0.53 -6.78 -13.42
CA LEU A 139 -1.43 -6.89 -12.27
C LEU A 139 -2.01 -8.30 -12.13
N LEU A 140 -2.34 -8.99 -13.22
CA LEU A 140 -2.79 -10.39 -13.16
C LEU A 140 -1.71 -11.30 -12.56
N VAL A 141 -0.46 -11.16 -13.01
CA VAL A 141 0.67 -11.94 -12.47
C VAL A 141 0.89 -11.63 -10.98
N VAL A 142 0.84 -10.36 -10.60
CA VAL A 142 1.01 -9.93 -9.19
C VAL A 142 -0.11 -10.50 -8.31
N ILE A 143 -1.37 -10.43 -8.76
CA ILE A 143 -2.52 -10.99 -8.01
C ILE A 143 -2.36 -12.50 -7.84
N ALA A 144 -2.01 -13.22 -8.90
CA ALA A 144 -1.80 -14.67 -8.85
C ALA A 144 -0.66 -15.06 -7.89
N ALA A 145 0.46 -14.35 -7.94
CA ALA A 145 1.59 -14.57 -7.06
C ALA A 145 1.22 -14.31 -5.58
N PHE A 146 0.57 -13.20 -5.30
CA PHE A 146 0.18 -12.84 -3.92
C PHE A 146 -0.90 -13.76 -3.37
N ALA A 147 -1.90 -14.14 -4.16
CA ALA A 147 -2.90 -15.12 -3.75
C ALA A 147 -2.24 -16.45 -3.36
N ASN A 148 -1.26 -16.91 -4.14
CA ASN A 148 -0.53 -18.13 -3.84
C ASN A 148 0.29 -18.05 -2.54
N ILE A 149 0.97 -16.92 -2.29
CA ILE A 149 1.74 -16.66 -1.07
C ILE A 149 0.82 -16.62 0.15
N VAL A 150 -0.28 -15.88 0.06
CA VAL A 150 -1.26 -15.72 1.16
C VAL A 150 -1.91 -17.07 1.49
N ALA A 151 -2.33 -17.84 0.47
CA ALA A 151 -2.90 -19.17 0.69
C ALA A 151 -1.89 -20.11 1.39
N ALA A 152 -0.63 -20.10 0.97
CA ALA A 152 0.42 -20.88 1.62
C ALA A 152 0.64 -20.45 3.07
N THR A 153 0.59 -19.16 3.36
CA THR A 153 0.68 -18.60 4.71
C THR A 153 -0.47 -19.06 5.60
N PHE A 154 -1.71 -19.06 5.09
CA PHE A 154 -2.89 -19.50 5.83
C PHE A 154 -2.89 -21.01 6.11
N VAL A 155 -2.34 -21.80 5.19
CA VAL A 155 -2.13 -23.24 5.44
C VAL A 155 -1.06 -23.47 6.51
N ALA A 156 0.05 -22.73 6.45
CA ALA A 156 1.11 -22.84 7.43
C ALA A 156 0.72 -22.29 8.82
N ASN A 157 -0.13 -21.28 8.86
CA ASN A 157 -0.62 -20.65 10.08
C ASN A 157 -2.14 -20.38 9.97
N PRO A 158 -3.00 -21.34 10.34
CA PRO A 158 -4.45 -21.20 10.26
C PRO A 158 -5.02 -20.03 11.07
N SER A 159 -4.37 -19.66 12.18
CA SER A 159 -4.74 -18.49 12.99
C SER A 159 -4.66 -17.18 12.18
N ALA A 160 -3.65 -17.07 11.32
CA ALA A 160 -3.51 -15.92 10.43
C ALA A 160 -4.67 -15.83 9.42
N GLY A 161 -5.14 -16.97 8.90
CA GLY A 161 -6.30 -17.03 8.01
C GLY A 161 -7.56 -16.48 8.68
N THR A 162 -7.89 -16.98 9.89
CA THR A 162 -9.04 -16.50 10.66
C THR A 162 -8.93 -15.02 11.00
N SER A 163 -7.78 -14.58 11.51
CA SER A 163 -7.54 -13.16 11.85
C SER A 163 -7.70 -12.26 10.63
N SER A 164 -7.22 -12.68 9.46
CA SER A 164 -7.34 -11.91 8.22
C SER A 164 -8.80 -11.73 7.77
N LEU A 165 -9.62 -12.77 7.88
CA LEU A 165 -11.05 -12.67 7.60
C LEU A 165 -11.75 -11.70 8.57
N LEU A 166 -11.39 -11.77 9.86
CA LEU A 166 -11.92 -10.84 10.87
C LEU A 166 -11.48 -9.40 10.62
N PHE A 167 -10.25 -9.18 10.10
CA PHE A 167 -9.78 -7.84 9.73
C PHE A 167 -10.58 -7.24 8.58
N ILE A 168 -11.05 -8.04 7.62
CA ILE A 168 -11.92 -7.55 6.54
C ILE A 168 -13.24 -7.04 7.14
N LEU A 169 -13.85 -7.81 8.04
CA LEU A 169 -15.08 -7.41 8.74
C LEU A 169 -14.86 -6.16 9.60
N LEU A 170 -13.75 -6.12 10.32
CA LEU A 170 -13.36 -4.96 11.13
C LEU A 170 -13.14 -3.70 10.27
N ALA A 171 -12.51 -3.84 9.11
CA ALA A 171 -12.26 -2.72 8.20
C ALA A 171 -13.58 -2.13 7.67
N VAL A 172 -14.53 -2.99 7.27
CA VAL A 172 -15.87 -2.56 6.85
C VAL A 172 -16.61 -1.88 8.00
N ALA A 173 -16.60 -2.48 9.19
CA ALA A 173 -17.24 -1.91 10.37
C ALA A 173 -16.63 -0.55 10.74
N PHE A 174 -15.30 -0.45 10.73
CA PHE A 174 -14.57 0.80 10.98
C PHE A 174 -14.94 1.88 9.96
N GLY A 175 -14.94 1.54 8.68
CA GLY A 175 -15.32 2.46 7.60
C GLY A 175 -16.74 3.00 7.81
N LEU A 176 -17.71 2.13 8.04
CA LEU A 176 -19.09 2.53 8.30
C LEU A 176 -19.22 3.39 9.57
N LEU A 177 -18.50 3.04 10.62
CA LEU A 177 -18.54 3.74 11.90
C LEU A 177 -17.99 5.16 11.75
N VAL A 178 -16.83 5.32 11.14
CA VAL A 178 -16.19 6.64 10.95
C VAL A 178 -16.99 7.52 10.00
N TYR A 179 -17.50 6.96 8.89
CA TYR A 179 -18.22 7.76 7.87
C TYR A 179 -19.65 8.11 8.23
N ARG A 180 -20.37 7.19 8.90
CA ARG A 180 -21.80 7.41 9.19
C ARG A 180 -22.08 8.03 10.55
N THR A 181 -21.25 7.77 11.56
CA THR A 181 -21.51 8.25 12.92
C THR A 181 -20.76 9.53 13.29
N GLY A 182 -19.80 9.97 12.44
CA GLY A 182 -19.03 11.19 12.70
C GLY A 182 -18.09 11.09 13.91
N ILE A 183 -17.76 9.88 14.36
CA ILE A 183 -16.81 9.64 15.46
C ILE A 183 -15.45 10.24 15.11
N SER A 184 -14.78 10.82 16.10
CA SER A 184 -13.44 11.39 15.91
C SER A 184 -12.46 10.30 15.43
N LEU A 185 -11.55 10.68 14.52
CA LEU A 185 -10.53 9.76 13.99
C LEU A 185 -9.71 9.10 15.11
N PHE A 186 -9.42 9.84 16.18
CA PHE A 186 -8.69 9.31 17.34
C PHE A 186 -9.45 8.15 18.01
N LEU A 187 -10.72 8.37 18.34
CA LEU A 187 -11.54 7.33 18.97
C LEU A 187 -11.74 6.13 18.03
N GLY A 188 -11.97 6.38 16.73
CA GLY A 188 -12.02 5.34 15.72
C GLY A 188 -10.72 4.51 15.68
N THR A 189 -9.56 5.16 15.73
CA THR A 189 -8.26 4.46 15.74
C THR A 189 -8.09 3.59 16.98
N VAL A 190 -8.44 4.10 18.16
CA VAL A 190 -8.38 3.32 19.42
C VAL A 190 -9.30 2.09 19.34
N LEU A 191 -10.55 2.26 18.91
CA LEU A 191 -11.48 1.16 18.73
C LEU A 191 -10.99 0.15 17.66
N GLY A 192 -10.40 0.63 16.59
CA GLY A 192 -9.76 -0.20 15.56
C GLY A 192 -8.61 -1.05 16.11
N LEU A 193 -7.73 -0.47 16.91
CA LEU A 193 -6.63 -1.20 17.56
C LEU A 193 -7.14 -2.26 18.53
N ILE A 194 -8.17 -1.95 19.33
CA ILE A 194 -8.80 -2.93 20.22
C ILE A 194 -9.44 -4.05 19.38
N GLY A 195 -10.15 -3.71 18.30
CA GLY A 195 -10.74 -4.69 17.39
C GLY A 195 -9.68 -5.59 16.72
N MET A 196 -8.52 -5.04 16.33
CA MET A 196 -7.40 -5.84 15.82
C MET A 196 -6.87 -6.81 16.87
N ALA A 197 -6.64 -6.37 18.10
CA ALA A 197 -6.20 -7.24 19.18
C ALA A 197 -7.22 -8.36 19.46
N ALA A 198 -8.50 -8.04 19.46
CA ALA A 198 -9.58 -9.03 19.61
C ALA A 198 -9.61 -10.03 18.43
N ALA A 199 -9.44 -9.56 17.19
CA ALA A 199 -9.39 -10.43 16.01
C ALA A 199 -8.17 -11.37 16.03
N PHE A 200 -7.02 -10.94 16.49
CA PHE A 200 -5.86 -11.81 16.71
C PHE A 200 -6.15 -12.87 17.77
N TYR A 201 -6.72 -12.46 18.89
CA TYR A 201 -7.07 -13.38 19.97
C TYR A 201 -8.09 -14.45 19.53
N ILE A 202 -9.16 -14.02 18.84
CA ILE A 202 -10.17 -14.92 18.29
C ILE A 202 -9.56 -15.86 17.25
N GLY A 203 -8.71 -15.35 16.35
CA GLY A 203 -8.02 -16.17 15.36
C GLY A 203 -7.09 -17.22 15.98
N HIS A 204 -6.51 -16.91 17.13
CA HIS A 204 -5.70 -17.89 17.89
C HIS A 204 -6.54 -19.01 18.52
N ILE A 205 -7.72 -18.68 19.06
CA ILE A 205 -8.62 -19.65 19.70
C ILE A 205 -9.39 -20.50 18.68
N PHE A 206 -9.81 -19.89 17.57
CA PHE A 206 -10.65 -20.53 16.54
C PHE A 206 -9.95 -20.53 15.18
N PRO A 207 -8.84 -21.26 15.00
CA PRO A 207 -8.14 -21.33 13.73
C PRO A 207 -8.97 -22.09 12.69
N ILE A 208 -9.19 -21.50 11.53
CA ILE A 208 -9.85 -22.15 10.39
C ILE A 208 -8.80 -22.91 9.59
N VAL A 209 -8.92 -24.25 9.60
CA VAL A 209 -8.00 -25.14 8.88
C VAL A 209 -8.64 -25.53 7.56
N LEU A 210 -8.07 -25.05 6.44
CA LEU A 210 -8.53 -25.38 5.09
C LEU A 210 -7.33 -25.78 4.21
N SER A 211 -7.61 -26.49 3.12
CA SER A 211 -6.61 -26.77 2.10
C SER A 211 -6.21 -25.48 1.34
N LYS A 212 -5.04 -25.53 0.69
CA LYS A 212 -4.56 -24.40 -0.11
C LYS A 212 -5.54 -24.01 -1.22
N ASP A 213 -6.15 -25.01 -1.88
CA ASP A 213 -7.09 -24.78 -2.97
C ASP A 213 -8.38 -24.11 -2.47
N MET A 214 -8.86 -24.49 -1.28
CA MET A 214 -10.01 -23.84 -0.66
C MET A 214 -9.70 -22.38 -0.30
N TRP A 215 -8.51 -22.08 0.23
CA TRP A 215 -8.09 -20.72 0.48
C TRP A 215 -7.96 -19.89 -0.81
N LEU A 216 -7.43 -20.49 -1.90
CA LEU A 216 -7.38 -19.83 -3.20
C LEU A 216 -8.78 -19.50 -3.72
N LEU A 217 -9.73 -20.44 -3.59
CA LEU A 217 -11.11 -20.23 -4.01
C LEU A 217 -11.78 -19.08 -3.23
N ILE A 218 -11.63 -19.08 -1.89
CA ILE A 218 -12.15 -18.00 -1.03
C ILE A 218 -11.55 -16.65 -1.41
N MET A 219 -10.22 -16.59 -1.65
CA MET A 219 -9.55 -15.36 -2.05
C MET A 219 -9.99 -14.89 -3.44
N MET A 220 -10.19 -15.80 -4.40
CA MET A 220 -10.74 -15.42 -5.71
C MET A 220 -12.13 -14.81 -5.59
N GLY A 221 -13.00 -15.39 -4.76
CA GLY A 221 -14.31 -14.81 -4.45
C GLY A 221 -14.19 -13.43 -3.81
N TYR A 222 -13.28 -13.27 -2.85
CA TYR A 222 -13.01 -11.97 -2.22
C TYR A 222 -12.48 -10.94 -3.21
N ILE A 223 -11.51 -11.30 -4.07
CA ILE A 223 -10.95 -10.43 -5.09
C ILE A 223 -12.04 -9.98 -6.06
N PHE A 224 -12.91 -10.89 -6.48
CA PHE A 224 -14.04 -10.57 -7.35
C PHE A 224 -14.98 -9.55 -6.70
N VAL A 225 -15.40 -9.78 -5.46
CA VAL A 225 -16.24 -8.84 -4.70
C VAL A 225 -15.53 -7.51 -4.49
N ALA A 226 -14.25 -7.53 -4.11
CA ALA A 226 -13.46 -6.33 -3.88
C ALA A 226 -13.25 -5.49 -5.15
N SER A 227 -13.18 -6.12 -6.33
CA SER A 227 -13.04 -5.43 -7.61
C SER A 227 -14.29 -4.64 -8.03
N ILE A 228 -15.47 -5.05 -7.54
CA ILE A 228 -16.76 -4.41 -7.85
C ILE A 228 -17.16 -3.43 -6.74
N ALA A 229 -16.71 -3.69 -5.50
CA ALA A 229 -17.06 -2.87 -4.35
C ALA A 229 -16.47 -1.46 -4.47
N PRO A 230 -17.21 -0.41 -4.05
CA PRO A 230 -16.64 0.93 -3.99
C PRO A 230 -15.40 0.98 -3.11
N VAL A 231 -14.38 1.72 -3.57
CA VAL A 231 -13.05 1.82 -2.93
C VAL A 231 -13.14 2.21 -1.44
N TRP A 232 -14.09 3.05 -1.08
CA TRP A 232 -14.27 3.52 0.30
C TRP A 232 -14.80 2.46 1.27
N ILE A 233 -15.39 1.37 0.78
CA ILE A 233 -15.93 0.30 1.64
C ILE A 233 -14.83 -0.68 2.09
N LEU A 234 -14.02 -1.15 1.15
CA LEU A 234 -13.05 -2.21 1.38
C LEU A 234 -11.59 -1.74 1.36
N LEU A 235 -11.28 -0.77 0.48
CA LEU A 235 -9.89 -0.37 0.23
C LEU A 235 -9.47 0.90 0.96
N GLN A 236 -10.41 1.73 1.35
CA GLN A 236 -10.16 2.98 2.07
C GLN A 236 -11.12 3.15 3.26
N PRO A 237 -11.12 2.28 4.26
CA PRO A 237 -11.68 2.63 5.54
C PRO A 237 -10.78 3.73 6.12
N ARG A 238 -11.16 4.96 5.96
CA ARG A 238 -10.38 6.15 6.35
C ARG A 238 -10.74 6.58 7.72
#